data_145d452f24f9e20ccab4aaf9f46c4f01
#
_entry.id   145d452f24f9e20ccab4aaf9f46c4f01
#
_cell.length_a   1.000
_cell.length_b   1.000
_cell.length_c   1.000
_cell.angle_alpha   90.00
_cell.angle_beta   90.00
_cell.angle_gamma   90.00
#
_symmetry.space_group_name_H-M   'P 1'
#
loop_
_entity.id
_entity.type
_entity.pdbx_description
1 polymer ?
#
loop_
_entity_poly.entity_id
_entity_poly.type
_entity_poly.pdbx_seq_one_letter_code
_entity_poly.pdbx_strand_id
1 'polypeptide(L)'
;HEMNRCIACYRCVRYYNDYAGGTDFGVYASASRVYFGRPESGTLESEFSGNLTEVCPTGVFTDKTHSERYNRKWDMQYAPSVCQGCSSGWNISPGERYGEIRRVENRFNGDVNQYFLCDKGRFGTGYVNREDRPRQPQFRSGENVTTVSVDQALDTVIESIQGKKVLG
;
A
#
# COMPACT_ATOMS: atom_id res chain seq x y z
N HIS A 1 -11.17 -14.70 2.07
CA HIS A 1 -10.14 -15.68 1.68
C HIS A 1 -10.76 -16.93 1.07
N GLU A 2 -9.98 -17.64 0.26
CA GLU A 2 -10.43 -18.77 -0.59
C GLU A 2 -9.75 -20.05 -0.14
N MET A 3 -10.29 -20.71 0.86
CA MET A 3 -9.65 -21.89 1.49
C MET A 3 -9.42 -23.09 0.55
N ASN A 4 -10.20 -23.19 -0.52
CA ASN A 4 -10.03 -24.27 -1.52
C ASN A 4 -8.64 -24.26 -2.22
N ARG A 5 -7.92 -23.14 -2.14
CA ARG A 5 -6.58 -22.98 -2.70
C ARG A 5 -5.47 -23.31 -1.69
N CYS A 6 -5.84 -23.61 -0.44
CA CYS A 6 -4.87 -23.83 0.61
C CYS A 6 -4.11 -25.15 0.42
N ILE A 7 -2.78 -25.09 0.48
CA ILE A 7 -1.89 -26.24 0.43
C ILE A 7 -1.33 -26.62 1.80
N ALA A 8 -1.87 -26.07 2.87
CA ALA A 8 -1.47 -26.31 4.25
C ALA A 8 0.03 -26.11 4.52
N CYS A 9 0.64 -25.08 3.92
CA CYS A 9 2.08 -24.80 4.08
C CYS A 9 2.45 -24.08 5.38
N TYR A 10 1.49 -23.59 6.14
CA TYR A 10 1.66 -22.89 7.43
C TYR A 10 2.45 -21.58 7.37
N ARG A 11 2.85 -21.08 6.22
CA ARG A 11 3.59 -19.81 6.10
C ARG A 11 2.83 -18.63 6.70
N CYS A 12 1.52 -18.56 6.49
CA CYS A 12 0.67 -17.49 7.00
C CYS A 12 0.70 -17.41 8.54
N VAL A 13 0.56 -18.53 9.23
CA VAL A 13 0.56 -18.57 10.69
C VAL A 13 1.94 -18.23 11.25
N ARG A 14 3.00 -18.82 10.69
CA ARG A 14 4.37 -18.51 11.10
C ARG A 14 4.69 -17.03 10.89
N TYR A 15 4.35 -16.50 9.72
CA TYR A 15 4.53 -15.09 9.47
C TYR A 15 3.78 -14.22 10.50
N TYR A 16 2.49 -14.51 10.69
CA TYR A 16 1.63 -13.67 11.52
C TYR A 16 2.04 -13.68 12.99
N ASN A 17 2.38 -14.83 13.53
CA ASN A 17 2.75 -14.97 14.93
C ASN A 17 4.21 -14.56 15.19
N ASP A 18 5.15 -14.98 14.32
CA ASP A 18 6.58 -14.84 14.58
C ASP A 18 7.12 -13.46 14.14
N TYR A 19 6.54 -12.85 13.10
CA TYR A 19 7.04 -11.60 12.51
C TYR A 19 6.06 -10.44 12.68
N ALA A 20 4.77 -10.66 12.47
CA ALA A 20 3.77 -9.59 12.57
C ALA A 20 3.31 -9.33 14.01
N GLY A 21 3.69 -10.19 14.97
CA GLY A 21 3.34 -10.05 16.38
C GLY A 21 1.85 -10.18 16.68
N GLY A 22 1.07 -10.74 15.75
CA GLY A 22 -0.37 -10.93 15.93
C GLY A 22 -0.68 -12.22 16.68
N THR A 23 -1.75 -12.22 17.45
CA THR A 23 -2.21 -13.37 18.24
C THR A 23 -3.61 -13.87 17.86
N ASP A 24 -4.30 -13.10 17.01
CA ASP A 24 -5.69 -13.33 16.62
C ASP A 24 -5.85 -14.16 15.32
N PHE A 25 -4.77 -14.74 14.80
CA PHE A 25 -4.76 -15.60 13.63
C PHE A 25 -4.07 -16.93 13.92
N GLY A 26 -4.68 -18.04 13.55
CA GLY A 26 -4.16 -19.35 13.87
C GLY A 26 -4.63 -20.45 12.94
N VAL A 27 -4.34 -21.67 13.36
CA VAL A 27 -4.77 -22.92 12.72
C VAL A 27 -5.81 -23.59 13.62
N TYR A 28 -6.93 -23.93 13.03
CA TYR A 28 -8.05 -24.55 13.74
C TYR A 28 -8.43 -25.88 13.07
N ALA A 29 -9.07 -26.75 13.85
CA ALA A 29 -9.43 -28.11 13.47
C ALA A 29 -8.21 -29.02 13.20
N SER A 30 -8.44 -30.22 12.66
CA SER A 30 -7.41 -31.22 12.47
C SER A 30 -7.61 -32.05 11.20
N ALA A 31 -6.60 -32.78 10.80
CA ALA A 31 -6.58 -33.65 9.63
C ALA A 31 -6.97 -32.89 8.34
N SER A 32 -7.89 -33.43 7.56
CA SER A 32 -8.35 -32.83 6.29
C SER A 32 -9.23 -31.59 6.41
N ARG A 33 -9.57 -31.18 7.65
CA ARG A 33 -10.45 -30.04 7.93
C ARG A 33 -9.72 -28.83 8.52
N VAL A 34 -8.41 -28.75 8.35
CA VAL A 34 -7.61 -27.64 8.86
C VAL A 34 -8.07 -26.32 8.24
N TYR A 35 -8.32 -25.33 9.10
CA TYR A 35 -8.71 -23.99 8.74
C TYR A 35 -7.68 -22.98 9.24
N PHE A 36 -7.29 -22.04 8.39
CA PHE A 36 -6.38 -20.94 8.70
C PHE A 36 -7.16 -19.64 8.75
N GLY A 37 -7.22 -19.03 9.89
CA GLY A 37 -8.02 -17.81 10.04
C GLY A 37 -8.07 -17.28 11.46
N ARG A 38 -9.03 -16.41 11.70
CA ARG A 38 -9.36 -15.86 13.00
C ARG A 38 -10.52 -16.65 13.61
N PRO A 39 -10.50 -16.92 14.93
CA PRO A 39 -11.62 -17.59 15.60
C PRO A 39 -12.86 -16.73 15.69
N GLU A 40 -12.66 -15.41 15.84
CA GLU A 40 -13.74 -14.43 15.96
C GLU A 40 -13.99 -13.69 14.65
N SER A 41 -15.20 -13.15 14.49
CA SER A 41 -15.51 -12.27 13.38
C SER A 41 -14.79 -10.94 13.51
N GLY A 42 -14.36 -10.36 12.41
CA GLY A 42 -13.70 -9.05 12.38
C GLY A 42 -12.44 -9.03 11.52
N THR A 43 -11.69 -7.95 11.63
CA THR A 43 -10.41 -7.75 10.95
C THR A 43 -9.25 -8.23 11.81
N LEU A 44 -8.15 -8.60 11.19
CA LEU A 44 -6.89 -8.90 11.88
C LEU A 44 -6.35 -7.63 12.53
N GLU A 45 -5.79 -7.77 13.75
CA GLU A 45 -5.38 -6.63 14.58
C GLU A 45 -3.96 -6.13 14.29
N SER A 46 -3.10 -6.99 13.74
CA SER A 46 -1.73 -6.60 13.44
C SER A 46 -1.68 -5.59 12.28
N GLU A 47 -0.90 -4.53 12.48
CA GLU A 47 -0.61 -3.50 11.47
C GLU A 47 0.17 -4.03 10.24
N PHE A 48 0.56 -5.29 10.27
CA PHE A 48 1.28 -5.99 9.21
C PHE A 48 0.47 -7.12 8.58
N SER A 49 -0.82 -7.19 8.89
CA SER A 49 -1.70 -8.27 8.43
C SER A 49 -1.78 -8.40 6.89
N GLY A 50 -1.68 -7.29 6.19
CA GLY A 50 -1.73 -7.24 4.73
C GLY A 50 -0.63 -8.04 4.02
N ASN A 51 0.49 -8.32 4.68
CA ASN A 51 1.54 -9.15 4.10
C ASN A 51 1.11 -10.62 3.92
N LEU A 52 0.05 -11.07 4.56
CA LEU A 52 -0.53 -12.40 4.31
C LEU A 52 -0.87 -12.60 2.84
N THR A 53 -1.22 -11.54 2.11
CA THR A 53 -1.53 -11.60 0.68
C THR A 53 -0.30 -11.90 -0.18
N GLU A 54 0.90 -11.55 0.28
CA GLU A 54 2.17 -11.81 -0.41
C GLU A 54 2.85 -13.09 0.07
N VAL A 55 2.72 -13.39 1.37
CA VAL A 55 3.30 -14.59 1.99
C VAL A 55 2.59 -15.86 1.52
N CYS A 56 1.29 -15.79 1.23
CA CYS A 56 0.51 -16.92 0.76
C CYS A 56 0.85 -17.28 -0.70
N PRO A 57 1.41 -18.47 -0.97
CA PRO A 57 1.86 -18.82 -2.32
C PRO A 57 0.73 -19.13 -3.30
N THR A 58 -0.49 -19.36 -2.81
CA THR A 58 -1.61 -19.84 -3.63
C THR A 58 -2.78 -18.87 -3.73
N GLY A 59 -2.66 -17.65 -3.17
CA GLY A 59 -3.71 -16.64 -3.22
C GLY A 59 -4.96 -17.01 -2.43
N VAL A 60 -4.83 -17.73 -1.32
CA VAL A 60 -5.90 -17.93 -0.33
C VAL A 60 -6.30 -16.58 0.25
N PHE A 61 -5.30 -15.76 0.58
CA PHE A 61 -5.51 -14.40 1.06
C PHE A 61 -5.34 -13.42 -0.08
N THR A 62 -6.34 -12.57 -0.27
CA THR A 62 -6.34 -11.49 -1.24
C THR A 62 -6.76 -10.21 -0.53
N ASP A 63 -6.22 -9.08 -0.95
CA ASP A 63 -6.66 -7.82 -0.38
C ASP A 63 -8.00 -7.37 -1.01
N LYS A 64 -8.86 -6.80 -0.17
CA LYS A 64 -10.19 -6.38 -0.59
C LYS A 64 -10.15 -5.23 -1.58
N THR A 65 -9.25 -4.28 -1.37
CA THR A 65 -9.11 -3.10 -2.23
C THR A 65 -8.70 -3.49 -3.65
N HIS A 66 -7.81 -4.47 -3.78
CA HIS A 66 -7.43 -5.01 -5.07
C HIS A 66 -8.55 -5.84 -5.71
N SER A 67 -9.31 -6.61 -4.90
CA SER A 67 -10.38 -7.44 -5.42
C SER A 67 -11.54 -6.65 -6.03
N GLU A 68 -11.81 -5.45 -5.53
CA GLU A 68 -12.86 -4.55 -6.05
C GLU A 68 -12.52 -4.03 -7.46
N ARG A 69 -11.23 -3.94 -7.79
CA ARG A 69 -10.71 -3.44 -9.06
C ARG A 69 -9.63 -4.37 -9.61
N TYR A 70 -9.92 -5.67 -9.62
CA TYR A 70 -8.96 -6.72 -9.90
C TYR A 70 -8.31 -6.57 -11.29
N ASN A 71 -6.99 -6.61 -11.27
CA ASN A 71 -6.14 -6.79 -12.44
C ASN A 71 -5.15 -7.92 -12.16
N ARG A 72 -4.78 -8.65 -13.18
CA ARG A 72 -3.74 -9.66 -13.04
C ARG A 72 -2.38 -9.00 -12.81
N LYS A 73 -1.52 -9.65 -12.03
CA LYS A 73 -0.22 -9.08 -11.67
C LYS A 73 0.61 -8.65 -12.88
N TRP A 74 0.61 -9.44 -13.93
CA TRP A 74 1.35 -9.15 -15.16
C TRP A 74 0.70 -8.08 -16.07
N ASP A 75 -0.53 -7.69 -15.80
CA ASP A 75 -1.20 -6.59 -16.51
C ASP A 75 -0.88 -5.22 -15.92
N MET A 76 -0.30 -5.19 -14.72
CA MET A 76 0.05 -3.95 -14.02
C MET A 76 1.47 -3.52 -14.36
N GLN A 77 1.67 -2.22 -14.47
CA GLN A 77 2.99 -1.61 -14.54
C GLN A 77 3.46 -1.25 -13.14
N TYR A 78 4.64 -1.71 -12.77
CA TYR A 78 5.24 -1.47 -11.47
C TYR A 78 6.41 -0.50 -11.58
N ALA A 79 6.52 0.41 -10.64
CA ALA A 79 7.65 1.32 -10.52
C ALA A 79 8.21 1.32 -9.08
N PRO A 80 9.52 1.47 -8.90
CA PRO A 80 10.08 1.65 -7.58
C PRO A 80 9.65 3.00 -6.99
N SER A 81 9.24 2.99 -5.72
CA SER A 81 8.81 4.20 -5.01
C SER A 81 9.11 4.09 -3.51
N VAL A 82 8.86 5.17 -2.81
CA VAL A 82 8.98 5.26 -1.34
C VAL A 82 7.61 5.58 -0.75
N CYS A 83 7.27 4.90 0.34
CA CYS A 83 6.02 5.13 1.05
C CYS A 83 6.04 6.50 1.73
N GLN A 84 4.99 7.29 1.52
CA GLN A 84 4.83 8.63 2.09
C GLN A 84 3.93 8.64 3.34
N GLY A 85 3.52 7.47 3.83
CA GLY A 85 2.58 7.36 4.95
C GLY A 85 3.14 7.75 6.32
N CYS A 86 4.46 7.72 6.47
CA CYS A 86 5.18 8.12 7.69
C CYS A 86 6.66 8.40 7.38
N SER A 87 7.41 8.84 8.39
CA SER A 87 8.85 9.17 8.28
C SER A 87 9.77 7.96 8.03
N SER A 88 9.29 6.73 8.20
CA SER A 88 10.11 5.53 7.95
C SER A 88 10.48 5.34 6.48
N GLY A 89 9.70 5.91 5.55
CA GLY A 89 10.05 5.94 4.13
C GLY A 89 10.28 4.56 3.50
N TRP A 90 9.43 3.57 3.80
CA TRP A 90 9.63 2.20 3.33
C TRP A 90 9.56 2.07 1.81
N ASN A 91 10.39 1.20 1.27
CA ASN A 91 10.45 0.94 -0.16
C ASN A 91 9.22 0.15 -0.62
N ILE A 92 8.54 0.66 -1.62
CA ILE A 92 7.31 0.08 -2.18
C ILE A 92 7.39 -0.06 -3.69
N SER A 93 6.53 -0.91 -4.21
CA SER A 93 6.32 -1.11 -5.64
C SER A 93 4.83 -0.95 -5.94
N PRO A 94 4.37 0.29 -6.21
CA PRO A 94 2.99 0.51 -6.64
C PRO A 94 2.78 -0.03 -8.05
N GLY A 95 1.69 -0.76 -8.21
CA GLY A 95 1.22 -1.28 -9.48
C GLY A 95 0.09 -0.42 -10.03
N GLU A 96 0.30 0.11 -11.23
CA GLU A 96 -0.64 0.97 -11.94
C GLU A 96 -1.31 0.20 -13.08
N ARG A 97 -2.58 0.48 -13.33
CA ARG A 97 -3.30 0.11 -14.55
C ARG A 97 -4.42 1.12 -14.85
N TYR A 98 -4.52 1.53 -16.11
CA TYR A 98 -5.52 2.50 -16.58
C TYR A 98 -5.47 3.87 -15.85
N GLY A 99 -4.28 4.34 -15.49
CA GLY A 99 -4.10 5.62 -14.79
C GLY A 99 -4.41 5.59 -13.29
N GLU A 100 -4.62 4.39 -12.70
CA GLU A 100 -4.92 4.23 -11.29
C GLU A 100 -3.96 3.26 -10.60
N ILE A 101 -3.59 3.56 -9.37
CA ILE A 101 -2.90 2.59 -8.51
C ILE A 101 -3.90 1.53 -8.09
N ARG A 102 -3.60 0.29 -8.44
CA ARG A 102 -4.45 -0.88 -8.16
C ARG A 102 -3.98 -1.66 -6.95
N ARG A 103 -2.69 -1.69 -6.71
CA ARG A 103 -2.06 -2.43 -5.63
C ARG A 103 -0.72 -1.83 -5.24
N VAL A 104 -0.34 -1.97 -3.98
CA VAL A 104 1.02 -1.65 -3.52
C VAL A 104 1.64 -2.91 -2.94
N GLU A 105 2.80 -3.29 -3.46
CA GLU A 105 3.59 -4.42 -2.99
C GLU A 105 4.83 -3.94 -2.24
N ASN A 106 5.34 -4.80 -1.38
CA ASN A 106 6.64 -4.57 -0.75
C ASN A 106 7.75 -4.61 -1.80
N ARG A 107 8.71 -3.71 -1.68
CA ARG A 107 9.97 -3.75 -2.41
C ARG A 107 11.10 -3.96 -1.42
N PHE A 108 11.83 -5.06 -1.59
CA PHE A 108 12.90 -5.41 -0.67
C PHE A 108 13.97 -4.32 -0.57
N ASN A 109 14.29 -3.94 0.66
CA ASN A 109 15.45 -3.13 1.01
C ASN A 109 15.98 -3.61 2.37
N GLY A 110 17.20 -4.16 2.38
CA GLY A 110 17.81 -4.77 3.57
C GLY A 110 18.02 -3.80 4.72
N ASP A 111 18.22 -2.51 4.42
CA ASP A 111 18.53 -1.49 5.42
C ASP A 111 17.29 -0.80 5.99
N VAL A 112 16.12 -0.93 5.33
CA VAL A 112 14.91 -0.16 5.70
C VAL A 112 13.76 -1.06 6.11
N ASN A 113 13.16 -1.79 5.18
CA ASN A 113 11.92 -2.52 5.42
C ASN A 113 11.99 -4.03 5.13
N GLN A 114 13.14 -4.50 4.68
CA GLN A 114 13.35 -5.91 4.35
C GLN A 114 12.23 -6.47 3.46
N TYR A 115 11.51 -7.50 3.93
CA TYR A 115 10.52 -8.24 3.14
C TYR A 115 9.07 -7.77 3.36
N PHE A 116 8.81 -6.85 4.29
CA PHE A 116 7.45 -6.58 4.74
C PHE A 116 7.07 -5.10 4.62
N LEU A 117 5.78 -4.86 4.47
CA LEU A 117 5.17 -3.54 4.36
C LEU A 117 4.01 -3.44 5.37
N CYS A 118 3.92 -2.31 6.08
CA CYS A 118 2.79 -2.09 6.98
C CYS A 118 1.48 -1.84 6.20
N ASP A 119 0.36 -2.13 6.83
CA ASP A 119 -0.97 -2.02 6.23
C ASP A 119 -1.31 -0.58 5.82
N LYS A 120 -0.83 0.42 6.58
CA LYS A 120 -0.95 1.83 6.20
C LYS A 120 -0.27 2.13 4.86
N GLY A 121 0.95 1.63 4.65
CA GLY A 121 1.67 1.81 3.39
C GLY A 121 1.04 1.02 2.23
N ARG A 122 0.45 -0.13 2.53
CA ARG A 122 -0.19 -1.00 1.54
C ARG A 122 -1.55 -0.50 1.10
N PHE A 123 -2.40 -0.08 2.03
CA PHE A 123 -3.81 0.25 1.77
C PHE A 123 -4.11 1.75 1.82
N GLY A 124 -3.24 2.55 2.42
CA GLY A 124 -3.45 3.99 2.61
C GLY A 124 -3.26 4.86 1.36
N THR A 125 -3.28 4.28 0.17
CA THR A 125 -2.99 4.96 -1.10
C THR A 125 -4.23 5.51 -1.82
N GLY A 126 -5.41 5.42 -1.21
CA GLY A 126 -6.68 5.86 -1.82
C GLY A 126 -6.67 7.32 -2.28
N TYR A 127 -5.91 8.18 -1.60
CA TYR A 127 -5.77 9.59 -1.96
C TYR A 127 -5.14 9.82 -3.35
N VAL A 128 -4.37 8.85 -3.86
CA VAL A 128 -3.69 8.96 -5.17
C VAL A 128 -4.70 8.92 -6.31
N ASN A 129 -5.73 8.08 -6.17
CA ASN A 129 -6.75 7.87 -7.20
C ASN A 129 -7.93 8.84 -7.12
N ARG A 130 -7.95 9.76 -6.13
CA ARG A 130 -9.04 10.72 -5.97
C ARG A 130 -9.17 11.61 -7.20
N GLU A 131 -10.41 11.86 -7.63
CA GLU A 131 -10.73 12.73 -8.76
C GLU A 131 -10.45 14.21 -8.44
N ASP A 132 -10.68 14.60 -7.18
CA ASP A 132 -10.48 15.97 -6.68
C ASP A 132 -9.01 16.28 -6.37
N ARG A 133 -8.10 15.33 -6.59
CA ARG A 133 -6.67 15.56 -6.39
C ARG A 133 -6.12 16.53 -7.46
N PRO A 134 -5.49 17.65 -7.07
CA PRO A 134 -4.82 18.55 -8.01
C PRO A 134 -3.71 17.77 -8.77
N ARG A 135 -3.79 17.78 -10.09
CA ARG A 135 -2.80 17.12 -10.96
C ARG A 135 -1.87 18.10 -11.66
N GLN A 136 -2.18 19.37 -11.55
CA GLN A 136 -1.38 20.47 -12.08
C GLN A 136 -1.22 21.54 -11.01
N PRO A 137 -0.16 22.36 -11.06
CA PRO A 137 0.02 23.49 -10.16
C PRO A 137 -1.14 24.47 -10.26
N GLN A 138 -1.49 25.08 -9.14
CA GLN A 138 -2.58 26.03 -9.02
C GLN A 138 -2.14 27.26 -8.24
N PHE A 139 -2.51 28.43 -8.73
CA PHE A 139 -2.41 29.68 -7.98
C PHE A 139 -3.76 30.04 -7.38
N ARG A 140 -3.73 30.40 -6.11
CA ARG A 140 -4.88 30.94 -5.41
C ARG A 140 -4.69 32.42 -5.15
N SER A 141 -5.62 33.25 -5.67
CA SER A 141 -5.70 34.66 -5.37
C SER A 141 -7.10 34.95 -4.81
N GLY A 142 -7.18 35.09 -3.47
CA GLY A 142 -8.46 35.16 -2.78
C GLY A 142 -9.28 33.86 -2.96
N GLU A 143 -10.47 33.96 -3.53
CA GLU A 143 -11.35 32.82 -3.83
C GLU A 143 -11.07 32.21 -5.21
N ASN A 144 -10.35 32.89 -6.07
CA ASN A 144 -10.06 32.41 -7.42
C ASN A 144 -8.88 31.44 -7.43
N VAL A 145 -9.08 30.27 -8.05
CA VAL A 145 -8.04 29.26 -8.28
C VAL A 145 -7.83 29.12 -9.77
N THR A 146 -6.60 29.37 -10.24
CA THR A 146 -6.21 29.22 -11.64
C THR A 146 -5.16 28.14 -11.80
N THR A 147 -5.36 27.25 -12.76
CA THR A 147 -4.39 26.22 -13.13
C THR A 147 -3.31 26.82 -14.02
N VAL A 148 -2.05 26.51 -13.73
CA VAL A 148 -0.89 27.02 -14.46
C VAL A 148 0.04 25.87 -14.87
N SER A 149 0.95 26.14 -15.80
CA SER A 149 2.00 25.15 -16.14
C SER A 149 3.04 25.02 -15.01
N VAL A 150 3.79 23.93 -15.02
CA VAL A 150 4.87 23.69 -14.05
C VAL A 150 5.91 24.82 -14.14
N ASP A 151 6.28 25.22 -15.36
CA ASP A 151 7.30 26.25 -15.58
C ASP A 151 6.83 27.61 -15.02
N GLN A 152 5.59 28.02 -15.31
CA GLN A 152 5.01 29.23 -14.73
C GLN A 152 4.95 29.19 -13.20
N ALA A 153 4.63 28.04 -12.62
CA ALA A 153 4.61 27.88 -11.18
C ALA A 153 6.02 28.05 -10.57
N LEU A 154 7.02 27.43 -11.20
CA LEU A 154 8.43 27.52 -10.77
C LEU A 154 8.94 28.96 -10.87
N ASP A 155 8.72 29.62 -12.00
CA ASP A 155 9.14 31.03 -12.20
C ASP A 155 8.54 31.94 -11.12
N THR A 156 7.25 31.81 -10.85
CA THR A 156 6.58 32.61 -9.81
C THR A 156 7.14 32.31 -8.41
N VAL A 157 7.43 31.05 -8.10
CA VAL A 157 8.06 30.69 -6.81
C VAL A 157 9.45 31.30 -6.71
N ILE A 158 10.28 31.19 -7.75
CA ILE A 158 11.63 31.76 -7.81
C ILE A 158 11.58 33.26 -7.59
N GLU A 159 10.74 34.00 -8.31
CA GLU A 159 10.54 35.43 -8.15
C GLU A 159 10.10 35.79 -6.72
N SER A 160 9.21 35.00 -6.13
CA SER A 160 8.66 35.29 -4.81
C SER A 160 9.68 35.13 -3.67
N ILE A 161 10.68 34.22 -3.83
CA ILE A 161 11.72 33.95 -2.84
C ILE A 161 13.03 34.72 -3.10
N GLN A 162 13.19 35.28 -4.29
CA GLN A 162 14.42 35.99 -4.67
C GLN A 162 14.67 37.18 -3.72
N GLY A 163 15.85 37.21 -3.13
CA GLY A 163 16.25 38.27 -2.17
C GLY A 163 15.61 38.13 -0.78
N LYS A 164 14.83 37.09 -0.51
CA LYS A 164 14.22 36.85 0.79
C LYS A 164 14.96 35.74 1.56
N LYS A 165 14.95 35.85 2.88
CA LYS A 165 15.44 34.78 3.75
C LYS A 165 14.37 33.69 3.84
N VAL A 166 14.64 32.54 3.25
CA VAL A 166 13.75 31.38 3.28
C VAL A 166 14.14 30.50 4.47
N LEU A 167 13.15 30.15 5.29
CA LEU A 167 13.31 29.14 6.36
C LEU A 167 12.90 27.79 5.78
N GLY A 168 13.78 26.80 5.83
CA GLY A 168 13.55 25.44 5.43
C GLY A 168 13.38 24.52 6.65
#